data_4c5dad4d5e0e185b02fa7dc838aa618f
#
_entry.id   4c5dad4d5e0e185b02fa7dc838aa618f
#
_cell.length_a   1.000
_cell.length_b   1.000
_cell.length_c   1.000
_cell.angle_alpha   90.00
_cell.angle_beta   90.00
_cell.angle_gamma   90.00
#
_symmetry.space_group_name_H-M   'P 1'
#
loop_
_entity.id
_entity.type
_entity.pdbx_description
1 polymer ?
#
loop_
_entity_poly.entity_id
_entity_poly.type
_entity_poly.pdbx_seq_one_letter_code
_entity_poly.pdbx_strand_id
1 'polypeptide(L)'
;NNLKDLKKIIKEIGFPLIIKSSNSSGSRGTRIFHYPNLKEIRKTVKLAMNYSRSHLAMVEKCWEGSEHTVETIFDINGNFHPCFITDRIFDKKNGYALEIGLKHPSSLSKKHQLQMYQLAEKVAIDLGIRIGAAKYDMMLTEDGPRILEMTCRLSGGFDSQYLVPAATGKNILKAAILISLGKSFPKNLLIDKKHKVGVTASVWPSPGKISSIRGLDKAKKISGYENIFFRYTKGDIVGPYVDSTKRVCWIVATGKTINEAKKSLDKIKKTIQIKTI
;
A
#
# COMPACT_ATOMS: atom_id res chain seq x y z
N ASN A 1 -2.98 -23.89 -13.42
CA ASN A 1 -4.32 -23.75 -14.02
C ASN A 1 -5.28 -24.89 -13.64
N ASN A 2 -4.78 -26.02 -13.09
CA ASN A 2 -5.60 -27.17 -12.77
C ASN A 2 -5.90 -27.24 -11.27
N LEU A 3 -7.17 -27.07 -10.87
CA LEU A 3 -7.61 -27.23 -9.48
C LEU A 3 -7.37 -28.65 -8.91
N LYS A 4 -7.05 -29.63 -9.76
CA LYS A 4 -6.70 -31.00 -9.33
C LYS A 4 -5.38 -30.99 -8.52
N ASP A 5 -4.45 -30.12 -8.87
CA ASP A 5 -3.14 -30.04 -8.21
C ASP A 5 -3.15 -29.23 -6.90
N LEU A 6 -4.29 -28.54 -6.62
CA LEU A 6 -4.39 -27.64 -5.47
C LEU A 6 -4.11 -28.33 -4.12
N LYS A 7 -4.54 -29.60 -3.95
CA LYS A 7 -4.24 -30.35 -2.73
C LYS A 7 -2.74 -30.60 -2.55
N LYS A 8 -2.04 -30.92 -3.66
CA LYS A 8 -0.58 -31.12 -3.67
C LYS A 8 0.13 -29.81 -3.32
N ILE A 9 -0.23 -28.71 -3.97
CA ILE A 9 0.33 -27.37 -3.71
C ILE A 9 0.15 -26.97 -2.25
N ILE A 10 -1.05 -27.15 -1.68
CA ILE A 10 -1.32 -26.84 -0.27
C ILE A 10 -0.47 -27.70 0.68
N LYS A 11 -0.27 -28.99 0.35
CA LYS A 11 0.57 -29.88 1.15
C LYS A 11 2.05 -29.44 1.12
N GLU A 12 2.55 -28.97 -0.01
CA GLU A 12 3.92 -28.49 -0.18
C GLU A 12 4.18 -27.15 0.53
N ILE A 13 3.22 -26.21 0.41
CA ILE A 13 3.36 -24.86 0.98
C ILE A 13 3.08 -24.86 2.49
N GLY A 14 2.10 -25.64 2.96
CA GLY A 14 1.64 -25.64 4.34
C GLY A 14 0.83 -24.41 4.72
N PHE A 15 0.60 -24.23 6.01
CA PHE A 15 -0.12 -23.07 6.59
C PHE A 15 0.78 -22.28 7.53
N PRO A 16 0.55 -20.96 7.67
CA PRO A 16 -0.42 -20.15 6.96
C PRO A 16 -0.06 -19.96 5.48
N LEU A 17 -1.06 -19.93 4.60
CA LEU A 17 -0.89 -19.61 3.18
C LEU A 17 -1.70 -18.40 2.76
N ILE A 18 -1.25 -17.70 1.71
CA ILE A 18 -1.97 -16.60 1.08
C ILE A 18 -2.30 -16.95 -0.37
N ILE A 19 -3.52 -16.63 -0.77
CA ILE A 19 -3.97 -16.73 -2.17
C ILE A 19 -4.16 -15.31 -2.68
N LYS A 20 -3.67 -15.03 -3.88
CA LYS A 20 -3.81 -13.72 -4.53
C LYS A 20 -3.88 -13.84 -6.04
N SER A 21 -4.46 -12.85 -6.70
CA SER A 21 -4.38 -12.71 -8.15
C SER A 21 -2.92 -12.44 -8.57
N SER A 22 -2.47 -12.99 -9.69
CA SER A 22 -1.09 -12.80 -10.17
C SER A 22 -0.81 -11.37 -10.64
N ASN A 23 -1.80 -10.63 -11.14
CA ASN A 23 -1.63 -9.31 -11.74
C ASN A 23 -2.86 -8.40 -11.56
N SER A 24 -3.43 -8.35 -10.37
CA SER A 24 -4.51 -7.44 -9.98
C SER A 24 -3.97 -6.31 -9.08
N SER A 25 -4.84 -5.52 -8.49
CA SER A 25 -4.50 -4.43 -7.57
C SER A 25 -5.51 -4.30 -6.44
N GLY A 26 -5.13 -3.65 -5.33
CA GLY A 26 -6.03 -3.33 -4.22
C GLY A 26 -6.48 -4.55 -3.43
N SER A 27 -5.68 -5.59 -3.35
CA SER A 27 -5.94 -6.85 -2.65
C SER A 27 -7.19 -7.61 -3.13
N ARG A 28 -7.65 -7.37 -4.36
CA ARG A 28 -8.80 -8.08 -4.94
C ARG A 28 -8.49 -9.56 -5.12
N GLY A 29 -9.33 -10.42 -4.54
CA GLY A 29 -9.13 -11.87 -4.55
C GLY A 29 -8.02 -12.34 -3.63
N THR A 30 -7.49 -11.48 -2.75
CA THR A 30 -6.46 -11.85 -1.78
C THR A 30 -7.10 -12.35 -0.49
N ARG A 31 -6.65 -13.51 0.01
CA ARG A 31 -7.09 -14.05 1.30
C ARG A 31 -6.02 -14.91 1.95
N ILE A 32 -5.89 -14.78 3.27
CA ILE A 32 -5.00 -15.57 4.11
C ILE A 32 -5.79 -16.72 4.75
N PHE A 33 -5.17 -17.89 4.77
CA PHE A 33 -5.71 -19.09 5.42
C PHE A 33 -4.70 -19.60 6.45
N HIS A 34 -5.13 -19.69 7.70
CA HIS A 34 -4.31 -20.25 8.79
C HIS A 34 -4.50 -21.75 8.96
N TYR A 35 -5.63 -22.28 8.47
CA TYR A 35 -6.03 -23.68 8.62
C TYR A 35 -6.64 -24.21 7.32
N PRO A 36 -6.65 -25.55 7.09
CA PRO A 36 -7.20 -26.15 5.90
C PRO A 36 -8.71 -25.96 5.82
N ASN A 37 -9.18 -25.32 4.74
CA ASN A 37 -10.56 -25.21 4.35
C ASN A 37 -10.65 -25.28 2.82
N LEU A 38 -10.62 -26.50 2.28
CA LEU A 38 -10.55 -26.72 0.83
C LEU A 38 -11.70 -26.08 0.04
N LYS A 39 -12.90 -25.97 0.62
CA LYS A 39 -14.05 -25.32 -0.03
C LYS A 39 -13.79 -23.84 -0.23
N GLU A 40 -13.43 -23.13 0.84
CA GLU A 40 -13.14 -21.69 0.78
C GLU A 40 -11.85 -21.40 -0.01
N ILE A 41 -10.83 -22.22 0.12
CA ILE A 41 -9.59 -22.10 -0.67
C ILE A 41 -9.90 -22.20 -2.17
N ARG A 42 -10.67 -23.21 -2.62
CA ARG A 42 -11.07 -23.33 -4.03
C ARG A 42 -11.88 -22.13 -4.52
N LYS A 43 -12.82 -21.63 -3.70
CA LYS A 43 -13.60 -20.43 -4.02
C LYS A 43 -12.70 -19.22 -4.18
N THR A 44 -11.73 -19.05 -3.28
CA THR A 44 -10.77 -17.93 -3.31
C THR A 44 -9.84 -18.03 -4.52
N VAL A 45 -9.33 -19.21 -4.85
CA VAL A 45 -8.51 -19.41 -6.07
C VAL A 45 -9.27 -18.99 -7.31
N LYS A 46 -10.53 -19.44 -7.48
CA LYS A 46 -11.38 -19.03 -8.61
C LYS A 46 -11.60 -17.51 -8.64
N LEU A 47 -11.87 -16.90 -7.48
CA LEU A 47 -12.05 -15.46 -7.36
C LEU A 47 -10.76 -14.70 -7.74
N ALA A 48 -9.61 -15.16 -7.27
CA ALA A 48 -8.30 -14.58 -7.60
C ALA A 48 -8.01 -14.69 -9.11
N MET A 49 -8.33 -15.82 -9.74
CA MET A 49 -8.22 -16.00 -11.19
C MET A 49 -9.13 -15.04 -11.96
N ASN A 50 -10.36 -14.82 -11.49
CA ASN A 50 -11.31 -13.90 -12.14
C ASN A 50 -10.83 -12.44 -12.09
N TYR A 51 -10.12 -12.04 -11.02
CA TYR A 51 -9.53 -10.70 -10.93
C TYR A 51 -8.20 -10.56 -11.68
N SER A 52 -7.59 -11.67 -12.06
CA SER A 52 -6.32 -11.69 -12.79
C SER A 52 -6.55 -11.53 -14.31
N ARG A 53 -5.79 -10.63 -14.93
CA ARG A 53 -5.82 -10.47 -16.41
C ARG A 53 -5.28 -11.70 -17.13
N SER A 54 -4.35 -12.42 -16.50
CA SER A 54 -3.79 -13.68 -17.02
C SER A 54 -4.60 -14.90 -16.63
N HIS A 55 -5.70 -14.72 -15.88
CA HIS A 55 -6.50 -15.80 -15.29
C HIS A 55 -5.68 -16.78 -14.44
N LEU A 56 -4.64 -16.27 -13.77
CA LEU A 56 -3.79 -17.03 -12.86
C LEU A 56 -3.99 -16.56 -11.41
N ALA A 57 -3.98 -17.49 -10.49
CA ALA A 57 -3.88 -17.24 -9.07
C ALA A 57 -2.51 -17.71 -8.56
N MET A 58 -1.99 -17.01 -7.57
CA MET A 58 -0.79 -17.40 -6.82
C MET A 58 -1.21 -17.96 -5.46
N VAL A 59 -0.56 -19.04 -5.06
CA VAL A 59 -0.70 -19.62 -3.72
C VAL A 59 0.71 -19.64 -3.13
N GLU A 60 0.90 -18.94 -2.03
CA GLU A 60 2.23 -18.74 -1.45
C GLU A 60 2.19 -18.98 0.06
N LYS A 61 3.35 -19.26 0.66
CA LYS A 61 3.52 -19.22 2.12
C LYS A 61 3.19 -17.81 2.59
N CYS A 62 2.30 -17.68 3.57
CA CYS A 62 2.04 -16.39 4.20
C CYS A 62 3.15 -16.13 5.24
N TRP A 63 3.97 -15.13 4.98
CA TRP A 63 5.06 -14.78 5.87
C TRP A 63 4.58 -13.86 6.98
N GLU A 64 5.31 -13.86 8.09
CA GLU A 64 5.07 -13.00 9.23
C GLU A 64 6.17 -11.95 9.32
N GLY A 65 5.78 -10.73 9.71
CA GLY A 65 6.69 -9.60 9.80
C GLY A 65 5.97 -8.25 9.63
N SER A 66 6.76 -7.19 9.60
CA SER A 66 6.25 -5.84 9.31
C SER A 66 6.26 -5.56 7.81
N GLU A 67 5.15 -5.01 7.31
CA GLU A 67 5.01 -4.69 5.88
C GLU A 67 5.36 -3.22 5.59
N HIS A 68 6.05 -3.00 4.48
CA HIS A 68 6.58 -1.71 4.08
C HIS A 68 6.41 -1.48 2.58
N THR A 69 6.13 -0.23 2.19
CA THR A 69 6.30 0.22 0.81
C THR A 69 7.69 0.79 0.66
N VAL A 70 8.45 0.30 -0.31
CA VAL A 70 9.75 0.82 -0.71
C VAL A 70 9.61 1.47 -2.08
N GLU A 71 9.92 2.75 -2.18
CA GLU A 71 9.87 3.52 -3.42
C GLU A 71 11.26 3.85 -3.89
N THR A 72 11.50 3.65 -5.18
CA THR A 72 12.79 3.91 -5.82
C THR A 72 12.59 4.52 -7.21
N ILE A 73 13.62 5.17 -7.71
CA ILE A 73 13.67 5.69 -9.09
C ILE A 73 15.01 5.30 -9.71
N PHE A 74 14.99 4.86 -10.95
CA PHE A 74 16.17 4.80 -11.81
C PHE A 74 16.16 6.02 -12.73
N ASP A 75 17.23 6.82 -12.72
CA ASP A 75 17.36 7.99 -13.60
C ASP A 75 17.61 7.60 -15.07
N ILE A 76 17.70 8.59 -15.94
CA ILE A 76 17.91 8.35 -17.39
C ILE A 76 19.25 7.67 -17.72
N ASN A 77 20.21 7.67 -16.79
CA ASN A 77 21.50 7.00 -16.93
C ASN A 77 21.50 5.61 -16.29
N GLY A 78 20.38 5.17 -15.71
CA GLY A 78 20.25 3.90 -15.00
C GLY A 78 20.76 3.92 -13.56
N ASN A 79 21.06 5.09 -12.97
CA ASN A 79 21.46 5.16 -11.58
C ASN A 79 20.27 4.95 -10.66
N PHE A 80 20.46 4.14 -9.63
CA PHE A 80 19.47 3.86 -8.61
C PHE A 80 19.37 4.99 -7.58
N HIS A 81 18.17 5.44 -7.29
CA HIS A 81 17.87 6.45 -6.27
C HIS A 81 16.82 5.92 -5.29
N PRO A 82 17.20 5.65 -4.03
CA PRO A 82 16.24 5.36 -2.97
C PRO A 82 15.41 6.62 -2.67
N CYS A 83 14.08 6.49 -2.64
CA CYS A 83 13.20 7.64 -2.42
C CYS A 83 12.67 7.70 -1.00
N PHE A 84 11.97 6.65 -0.57
CA PHE A 84 11.44 6.53 0.79
C PHE A 84 11.02 5.10 1.12
N ILE A 85 10.82 4.85 2.42
CA ILE A 85 10.12 3.68 2.94
C ILE A 85 8.99 4.17 3.85
N THR A 86 7.79 3.59 3.69
CA THR A 86 6.64 3.80 4.58
C THR A 86 6.26 2.49 5.26
N ASP A 87 5.85 2.55 6.52
CA ASP A 87 5.24 1.41 7.19
C ASP A 87 3.79 1.27 6.73
N ARG A 88 3.36 0.06 6.41
CA ARG A 88 2.00 -0.27 6.02
C ARG A 88 1.26 -0.87 7.21
N ILE A 89 0.05 -0.40 7.46
CA ILE A 89 -0.79 -0.83 8.58
C ILE A 89 -1.99 -1.59 8.02
N PHE A 90 -2.15 -2.84 8.45
CA PHE A 90 -3.21 -3.73 7.99
C PHE A 90 -4.17 -4.12 9.10
N ASP A 91 -5.44 -4.23 8.76
CA ASP A 91 -6.41 -5.04 9.48
C ASP A 91 -6.51 -6.40 8.78
N LYS A 92 -6.11 -7.46 9.48
CA LYS A 92 -6.08 -8.83 8.95
C LYS A 92 -7.26 -9.69 9.45
N LYS A 93 -8.34 -9.07 9.91
CA LYS A 93 -9.53 -9.77 10.38
C LYS A 93 -10.16 -10.60 9.27
N ASN A 94 -10.70 -11.76 9.64
CA ASN A 94 -11.39 -12.68 8.74
C ASN A 94 -10.56 -13.15 7.52
N GLY A 95 -9.23 -13.10 7.62
CA GLY A 95 -8.31 -13.51 6.57
C GLY A 95 -8.14 -12.52 5.42
N TYR A 96 -8.78 -11.34 5.48
CA TYR A 96 -8.55 -10.27 4.52
C TYR A 96 -7.41 -9.36 4.99
N ALA A 97 -6.49 -9.01 4.10
CA ALA A 97 -5.44 -8.05 4.37
C ALA A 97 -5.89 -6.66 3.88
N LEU A 98 -6.58 -5.91 4.74
CA LEU A 98 -7.07 -4.57 4.42
C LEU A 98 -6.06 -3.53 4.88
N GLU A 99 -5.45 -2.83 3.95
CA GLU A 99 -4.57 -1.70 4.28
C GLU A 99 -5.41 -0.54 4.82
N ILE A 100 -5.23 -0.26 6.11
CA ILE A 100 -6.01 0.75 6.83
C ILE A 100 -5.25 2.06 7.04
N GLY A 101 -3.94 2.07 6.80
CA GLY A 101 -3.12 3.26 6.95
C GLY A 101 -1.66 3.05 6.57
N LEU A 102 -0.94 4.16 6.53
CA LEU A 102 0.49 4.25 6.25
C LEU A 102 1.14 5.18 7.27
N LYS A 103 2.45 5.03 7.48
CA LYS A 103 3.25 5.91 8.32
C LYS A 103 4.60 6.20 7.67
N HIS A 104 4.99 7.48 7.67
CA HIS A 104 6.31 7.95 7.27
C HIS A 104 6.88 8.92 8.33
N PRO A 105 8.16 8.85 8.68
CA PRO A 105 9.16 7.87 8.24
C PRO A 105 8.87 6.47 8.77
N SER A 106 9.48 5.49 8.10
CA SER A 106 9.41 4.10 8.55
C SER A 106 10.06 3.91 9.91
N SER A 107 9.54 2.97 10.70
CA SER A 107 10.11 2.54 11.99
C SER A 107 11.32 1.62 11.86
N LEU A 108 11.65 1.19 10.64
CA LEU A 108 12.80 0.35 10.38
C LEU A 108 14.10 1.01 10.79
N SER A 109 15.03 0.22 11.35
CA SER A 109 16.41 0.65 11.57
C SER A 109 17.08 1.02 10.24
N LYS A 110 18.07 1.90 10.27
CA LYS A 110 18.86 2.26 9.07
C LYS A 110 19.46 1.03 8.37
N LYS A 111 19.89 0.01 9.16
CA LYS A 111 20.38 -1.26 8.62
C LYS A 111 19.32 -1.96 7.78
N HIS A 112 18.10 -2.11 8.32
CA HIS A 112 17.02 -2.78 7.62
C HIS A 112 16.53 -1.98 6.40
N GLN A 113 16.49 -0.64 6.48
CA GLN A 113 16.19 0.20 5.33
C GLN A 113 17.21 0.01 4.21
N LEU A 114 18.51 -0.03 4.53
CA LEU A 114 19.57 -0.29 3.55
C LEU A 114 19.40 -1.66 2.91
N GLN A 115 19.16 -2.70 3.70
CA GLN A 115 18.91 -4.06 3.17
C GLN A 115 17.71 -4.12 2.23
N MET A 116 16.61 -3.40 2.54
CA MET A 116 15.46 -3.31 1.64
C MET A 116 15.81 -2.62 0.32
N TYR A 117 16.55 -1.51 0.36
CA TYR A 117 16.97 -0.83 -0.85
C TYR A 117 17.93 -1.68 -1.70
N GLN A 118 18.88 -2.38 -1.08
CA GLN A 118 19.78 -3.28 -1.79
C GLN A 118 19.02 -4.43 -2.49
N LEU A 119 18.05 -5.02 -1.80
CA LEU A 119 17.20 -6.06 -2.40
C LEU A 119 16.34 -5.51 -3.53
N ALA A 120 15.77 -4.30 -3.35
CA ALA A 120 14.96 -3.62 -4.36
C ALA A 120 15.78 -3.32 -5.63
N GLU A 121 16.99 -2.78 -5.48
CA GLU A 121 17.93 -2.50 -6.57
C GLU A 121 18.28 -3.77 -7.34
N LYS A 122 18.72 -4.82 -6.60
CA LYS A 122 19.08 -6.11 -7.21
C LYS A 122 17.94 -6.68 -8.06
N VAL A 123 16.73 -6.76 -7.50
CA VAL A 123 15.58 -7.35 -8.20
C VAL A 123 15.16 -6.50 -9.41
N ALA A 124 15.23 -5.17 -9.32
CA ALA A 124 14.97 -4.32 -10.48
C ALA A 124 15.95 -4.59 -11.62
N ILE A 125 17.24 -4.69 -11.30
CA ILE A 125 18.30 -4.98 -12.27
C ILE A 125 18.10 -6.36 -12.90
N ASP A 126 17.81 -7.40 -12.10
CA ASP A 126 17.58 -8.77 -12.57
C ASP A 126 16.35 -8.85 -13.50
N LEU A 127 15.32 -8.02 -13.24
CA LEU A 127 14.13 -7.91 -14.09
C LEU A 127 14.29 -6.97 -15.30
N GLY A 128 15.47 -6.40 -15.53
CA GLY A 128 15.76 -5.53 -16.66
C GLY A 128 15.24 -4.11 -16.53
N ILE A 129 14.83 -3.65 -15.33
CA ILE A 129 14.42 -2.27 -15.10
C ILE A 129 15.65 -1.39 -15.05
N ARG A 130 15.68 -0.37 -15.92
CA ARG A 130 16.83 0.52 -16.08
C ARG A 130 16.47 1.99 -15.92
N ILE A 131 15.21 2.38 -16.16
CA ILE A 131 14.74 3.77 -16.13
C ILE A 131 13.34 3.79 -15.54
N GLY A 132 13.02 4.80 -14.74
CA GLY A 132 11.69 5.05 -14.21
C GLY A 132 11.50 4.69 -12.75
N ALA A 133 10.27 4.81 -12.27
CA ALA A 133 9.91 4.50 -10.90
C ALA A 133 9.66 3.00 -10.70
N ALA A 134 10.11 2.47 -9.58
CA ALA A 134 9.83 1.11 -9.15
C ALA A 134 9.40 1.10 -7.67
N LYS A 135 8.23 0.55 -7.43
CA LYS A 135 7.63 0.41 -6.11
C LYS A 135 7.58 -1.06 -5.71
N TYR A 136 7.92 -1.32 -4.47
CA TYR A 136 7.91 -2.66 -3.90
C TYR A 136 7.03 -2.69 -2.65
N ASP A 137 6.21 -3.72 -2.51
CA ASP A 137 5.68 -4.14 -1.23
C ASP A 137 6.62 -5.18 -0.66
N MET A 138 7.19 -4.88 0.50
CA MET A 138 8.19 -5.72 1.15
C MET A 138 7.80 -6.02 2.58
N MET A 139 8.25 -7.15 3.06
CA MET A 139 8.10 -7.56 4.47
C MET A 139 9.47 -7.72 5.11
N LEU A 140 9.66 -7.17 6.31
CA LEU A 140 10.78 -7.51 7.15
C LEU A 140 10.38 -8.71 8.02
N THR A 141 10.90 -9.87 7.70
CA THR A 141 10.77 -11.11 8.49
C THR A 141 11.96 -11.30 9.43
N GLU A 142 11.92 -12.32 10.27
CA GLU A 142 13.06 -12.69 11.13
C GLU A 142 14.33 -13.03 10.30
N ASP A 143 14.16 -13.63 9.12
CA ASP A 143 15.25 -13.96 8.20
C ASP A 143 15.73 -12.76 7.34
N GLY A 144 15.14 -11.57 7.49
CA GLY A 144 15.44 -10.39 6.72
C GLY A 144 14.34 -9.97 5.72
N PRO A 145 14.65 -9.03 4.81
CA PRO A 145 13.64 -8.48 3.89
C PRO A 145 13.23 -9.49 2.80
N ARG A 146 11.93 -9.46 2.47
CA ARG A 146 11.31 -10.26 1.41
C ARG A 146 10.44 -9.37 0.54
N ILE A 147 10.46 -9.58 -0.77
CA ILE A 147 9.56 -8.88 -1.70
C ILE A 147 8.26 -9.65 -1.82
N LEU A 148 7.14 -8.96 -1.61
CA LEU A 148 5.78 -9.50 -1.76
C LEU A 148 5.21 -9.18 -3.15
N GLU A 149 5.49 -7.99 -3.66
CA GLU A 149 5.01 -7.47 -4.94
C GLU A 149 5.94 -6.36 -5.43
N MET A 150 6.07 -6.23 -6.76
CA MET A 150 6.78 -5.14 -7.39
C MET A 150 5.96 -4.58 -8.55
N THR A 151 6.06 -3.27 -8.78
CA THR A 151 5.42 -2.59 -9.90
C THR A 151 6.30 -1.45 -10.45
N CYS A 152 6.31 -1.27 -11.79
CA CYS A 152 7.06 -0.20 -12.47
C CYS A 152 6.27 1.11 -12.50
N ARG A 153 5.93 1.65 -11.34
CA ARG A 153 5.22 2.92 -11.15
C ARG A 153 5.43 3.46 -9.74
N LEU A 154 5.06 4.70 -9.52
CA LEU A 154 4.98 5.28 -8.17
C LEU A 154 3.92 4.57 -7.32
N SER A 155 4.11 4.55 -6.00
CA SER A 155 3.18 3.92 -5.05
C SER A 155 1.79 4.53 -5.13
N GLY A 156 0.78 3.67 -4.87
CA GLY A 156 -0.60 4.09 -4.64
C GLY A 156 -0.82 4.60 -3.20
N GLY A 157 -2.07 4.83 -2.82
CA GLY A 157 -2.38 5.28 -1.46
C GLY A 157 -1.94 6.71 -1.14
N PHE A 158 -1.56 7.46 -2.17
CA PHE A 158 -1.10 8.85 -2.09
C PHE A 158 0.24 9.06 -1.37
N ASP A 159 1.10 8.03 -1.28
CA ASP A 159 2.41 8.11 -0.66
C ASP A 159 3.30 9.13 -1.37
N SER A 160 3.58 8.88 -2.65
CA SER A 160 4.52 9.67 -3.45
C SER A 160 4.00 11.07 -3.78
N GLN A 161 2.66 11.24 -3.80
CA GLN A 161 2.03 12.49 -4.18
C GLN A 161 1.72 13.41 -3.00
N TYR A 162 1.43 12.86 -1.82
CA TYR A 162 0.96 13.65 -0.69
C TYR A 162 1.61 13.31 0.65
N LEU A 163 1.62 12.06 1.10
CA LEU A 163 2.12 11.67 2.41
C LEU A 163 3.59 12.07 2.59
N VAL A 164 4.46 11.54 1.72
CA VAL A 164 5.89 11.76 1.81
C VAL A 164 6.28 13.21 1.50
N PRO A 165 5.73 13.87 0.44
CA PRO A 165 5.95 15.30 0.22
C PRO A 165 5.52 16.20 1.39
N ALA A 166 4.38 15.92 2.04
CA ALA A 166 3.93 16.69 3.20
C ALA A 166 4.88 16.54 4.39
N ALA A 167 5.38 15.33 4.63
CA ALA A 167 6.29 15.03 5.73
C ALA A 167 7.73 15.52 5.47
N THR A 168 8.24 15.40 4.25
CA THR A 168 9.67 15.57 3.92
C THR A 168 9.97 16.75 2.99
N GLY A 169 9.00 17.21 2.20
CA GLY A 169 9.21 18.19 1.13
C GLY A 169 9.87 17.61 -0.13
N LYS A 170 10.07 16.30 -0.24
CA LYS A 170 10.47 15.62 -1.48
C LYS A 170 9.44 15.81 -2.58
N ASN A 171 9.88 15.89 -3.83
CA ASN A 171 8.99 15.94 -4.98
C ASN A 171 9.30 14.80 -5.95
N ILE A 172 8.94 13.60 -5.52
CA ILE A 172 9.19 12.34 -6.25
C ILE A 172 8.40 12.31 -7.56
N LEU A 173 7.18 12.85 -7.54
CA LEU A 173 6.32 12.93 -8.72
C LEU A 173 6.99 13.76 -9.83
N LYS A 174 7.58 14.93 -9.49
CA LYS A 174 8.32 15.74 -10.46
C LYS A 174 9.54 15.01 -11.02
N ALA A 175 10.28 14.27 -10.17
CA ALA A 175 11.40 13.46 -10.65
C ALA A 175 10.94 12.40 -11.65
N ALA A 176 9.87 11.67 -11.33
CA ALA A 176 9.30 10.65 -12.22
C ALA A 176 8.81 11.23 -13.55
N ILE A 177 8.15 12.39 -13.54
CA ILE A 177 7.70 13.10 -14.76
C ILE A 177 8.90 13.49 -15.63
N LEU A 178 9.96 14.07 -15.03
CA LEU A 178 11.16 14.46 -15.79
C LEU A 178 11.81 13.24 -16.47
N ILE A 179 11.92 12.12 -15.76
CA ILE A 179 12.46 10.88 -16.31
C ILE A 179 11.60 10.38 -17.48
N SER A 180 10.27 10.40 -17.32
CA SER A 180 9.33 9.98 -18.39
C SER A 180 9.42 10.85 -19.65
N LEU A 181 9.94 12.09 -19.50
CA LEU A 181 10.23 13.01 -20.60
C LEU A 181 11.67 12.87 -21.13
N GLY A 182 12.42 11.86 -20.72
CA GLY A 182 13.81 11.66 -21.10
C GLY A 182 14.78 12.71 -20.52
N LYS A 183 14.39 13.37 -19.41
CA LYS A 183 15.17 14.45 -18.78
C LYS A 183 15.75 13.99 -17.44
N SER A 184 16.96 14.43 -17.14
CA SER A 184 17.51 14.34 -15.78
C SER A 184 16.71 15.18 -14.79
N PHE A 185 16.77 14.83 -13.51
CA PHE A 185 16.14 15.61 -12.46
C PHE A 185 17.17 16.14 -11.45
N PRO A 186 16.95 17.31 -10.87
CA PRO A 186 17.81 17.85 -9.82
C PRO A 186 17.75 16.95 -8.56
N LYS A 187 18.91 16.54 -8.03
CA LYS A 187 19.02 15.66 -6.86
C LYS A 187 18.25 16.18 -5.64
N ASN A 188 18.10 17.50 -5.49
CA ASN A 188 17.36 18.13 -4.39
C ASN A 188 15.86 17.82 -4.39
N LEU A 189 15.31 17.22 -5.44
CA LEU A 189 13.92 16.72 -5.45
C LEU A 189 13.72 15.51 -4.52
N LEU A 190 14.78 14.75 -4.23
CA LEU A 190 14.75 13.55 -3.38
C LEU A 190 15.36 13.78 -1.98
N ILE A 191 15.75 15.02 -1.65
CA ILE A 191 16.32 15.37 -0.33
C ILE A 191 15.21 15.86 0.61
N ASP A 192 15.29 15.46 1.88
CA ASP A 192 14.39 15.92 2.92
C ASP A 192 14.60 17.39 3.22
N LYS A 193 13.55 18.20 3.08
CA LYS A 193 13.50 19.64 3.37
C LYS A 193 12.67 19.94 4.61
N LYS A 194 11.92 18.95 5.08
CA LYS A 194 11.07 18.98 6.27
C LYS A 194 11.31 17.70 7.05
N HIS A 195 11.05 17.72 8.35
CA HIS A 195 11.22 16.58 9.25
C HIS A 195 9.95 16.38 10.07
N LYS A 196 8.82 16.12 9.36
CA LYS A 196 7.55 15.81 9.99
C LYS A 196 7.28 14.30 9.91
N VAL A 197 6.37 13.85 10.75
CA VAL A 197 5.76 12.52 10.64
C VAL A 197 4.45 12.65 9.87
N GLY A 198 4.30 11.86 8.83
CA GLY A 198 3.08 11.72 8.08
C GLY A 198 2.38 10.39 8.40
N VAL A 199 1.05 10.44 8.51
CA VAL A 199 0.20 9.26 8.73
C VAL A 199 -1.02 9.32 7.85
N THR A 200 -1.53 8.16 7.49
CA THR A 200 -2.79 8.07 6.75
C THR A 200 -3.78 7.13 7.42
N ALA A 201 -5.05 7.27 7.11
CA ALA A 201 -6.08 6.30 7.45
C ALA A 201 -7.12 6.14 6.36
N SER A 202 -7.56 4.90 6.18
CA SER A 202 -8.75 4.58 5.40
C SER A 202 -10.02 4.74 6.24
N VAL A 203 -11.10 5.20 5.64
CA VAL A 203 -12.42 5.27 6.29
C VAL A 203 -13.36 4.27 5.64
N TRP A 204 -14.00 3.49 6.51
CA TRP A 204 -14.85 2.36 6.16
C TRP A 204 -16.18 2.48 6.91
N PRO A 205 -17.21 3.19 6.34
CA PRO A 205 -18.54 3.21 6.95
C PRO A 205 -19.21 1.84 6.78
N SER A 206 -20.32 1.59 7.44
CA SER A 206 -21.11 0.37 7.21
C SER A 206 -21.47 0.21 5.72
N PRO A 207 -21.51 -1.02 5.17
CA PRO A 207 -22.00 -1.24 3.82
C PRO A 207 -23.40 -0.67 3.63
N GLY A 208 -23.69 -0.12 2.43
CA GLY A 208 -24.97 0.49 2.12
C GLY A 208 -24.84 1.68 1.15
N LYS A 209 -25.92 2.37 0.85
CA LYS A 209 -25.93 3.58 0.03
C LYS A 209 -25.53 4.80 0.86
N ILE A 210 -24.53 5.55 0.42
CA ILE A 210 -24.08 6.77 1.11
C ILE A 210 -25.19 7.83 1.03
N SER A 211 -25.79 8.15 2.18
CA SER A 211 -26.85 9.14 2.28
C SER A 211 -26.30 10.55 2.54
N SER A 212 -25.18 10.67 3.27
CA SER A 212 -24.54 11.97 3.49
C SER A 212 -23.05 11.83 3.84
N ILE A 213 -22.28 12.87 3.47
CA ILE A 213 -20.89 13.10 3.88
C ILE A 213 -20.85 14.50 4.48
N ARG A 214 -20.44 14.64 5.74
CA ARG A 214 -20.42 15.92 6.47
C ARG A 214 -19.10 16.13 7.19
N GLY A 215 -18.82 17.36 7.63
CA GLY A 215 -17.69 17.69 8.51
C GLY A 215 -16.40 18.05 7.77
N LEU A 216 -16.36 18.09 6.44
CA LEU A 216 -15.15 18.37 5.64
C LEU A 216 -14.54 19.74 5.96
N ASP A 217 -15.34 20.81 6.01
CA ASP A 217 -14.80 22.16 6.27
C ASP A 217 -14.27 22.32 7.70
N LYS A 218 -14.88 21.59 8.64
CA LYS A 218 -14.34 21.49 10.01
C LYS A 218 -13.05 20.70 10.04
N ALA A 219 -12.95 19.61 9.31
CA ALA A 219 -11.76 18.77 9.23
C ALA A 219 -10.56 19.53 8.65
N LYS A 220 -10.75 20.34 7.62
CA LYS A 220 -9.71 21.18 7.00
C LYS A 220 -9.05 22.19 7.97
N LYS A 221 -9.77 22.58 9.04
CA LYS A 221 -9.26 23.51 10.07
C LYS A 221 -8.46 22.82 11.18
N ILE A 222 -8.36 21.50 11.16
CA ILE A 222 -7.62 20.74 12.19
C ILE A 222 -6.12 20.86 11.89
N SER A 223 -5.34 21.20 12.91
CA SER A 223 -3.88 21.23 12.80
C SER A 223 -3.35 19.88 12.35
N GLY A 224 -2.44 19.88 11.38
CA GLY A 224 -1.91 18.65 10.77
C GLY A 224 -2.78 18.03 9.67
N TYR A 225 -3.91 18.65 9.31
CA TYR A 225 -4.66 18.26 8.12
C TYR A 225 -3.82 18.53 6.86
N GLU A 226 -3.67 17.52 6.01
CA GLU A 226 -2.99 17.68 4.70
C GLU A 226 -3.99 17.47 3.56
N ASN A 227 -4.75 16.36 3.55
CA ASN A 227 -5.79 16.12 2.53
C ASN A 227 -6.73 14.97 2.89
N ILE A 228 -7.85 14.90 2.17
CA ILE A 228 -8.79 13.77 2.18
C ILE A 228 -9.21 13.47 0.74
N PHE A 229 -9.02 12.23 0.34
CA PHE A 229 -9.35 11.75 -1.00
C PHE A 229 -10.54 10.82 -0.93
N PHE A 230 -11.66 11.23 -1.52
CA PHE A 230 -12.85 10.41 -1.63
C PHE A 230 -12.83 9.55 -2.89
N ARG A 231 -13.18 8.28 -2.73
CA ARG A 231 -13.43 7.36 -3.83
C ARG A 231 -14.92 7.24 -4.13
N TYR A 232 -15.75 7.42 -3.12
CA TYR A 232 -17.20 7.34 -3.18
C TYR A 232 -17.80 8.65 -2.73
N THR A 233 -18.97 8.98 -3.31
CA THR A 233 -19.72 10.19 -3.02
C THR A 233 -21.12 9.87 -2.52
N LYS A 234 -21.92 10.90 -2.18
CA LYS A 234 -23.34 10.73 -1.84
C LYS A 234 -24.08 10.06 -3.00
N GLY A 235 -24.85 9.02 -2.70
CA GLY A 235 -25.59 8.21 -3.66
C GLY A 235 -24.91 6.90 -4.06
N ASP A 236 -23.60 6.79 -3.92
CA ASP A 236 -22.86 5.56 -4.23
C ASP A 236 -23.15 4.44 -3.23
N ILE A 237 -23.05 3.19 -3.71
CA ILE A 237 -23.22 1.97 -2.89
C ILE A 237 -21.86 1.43 -2.51
N VAL A 238 -21.61 1.31 -1.21
CA VAL A 238 -20.42 0.69 -0.64
C VAL A 238 -20.74 -0.75 -0.26
N GLY A 239 -19.97 -1.69 -0.81
CA GLY A 239 -20.12 -3.12 -0.48
C GLY A 239 -19.32 -3.54 0.75
N PRO A 240 -19.34 -4.83 1.09
CA PRO A 240 -18.54 -5.40 2.17
C PRO A 240 -17.05 -5.16 2.01
N TYR A 241 -16.32 -5.02 3.11
CA TYR A 241 -14.89 -4.71 3.14
C TYR A 241 -14.06 -5.99 3.01
N VAL A 242 -13.86 -6.43 1.79
CA VAL A 242 -13.09 -7.63 1.44
C VAL A 242 -11.81 -7.30 0.68
N ASP A 243 -11.67 -6.05 0.24
CA ASP A 243 -10.50 -5.53 -0.47
C ASP A 243 -10.37 -4.01 -0.31
N SER A 244 -9.22 -3.46 -0.69
CA SER A 244 -8.92 -2.02 -0.55
C SER A 244 -9.74 -1.11 -1.46
N THR A 245 -10.47 -1.65 -2.44
CA THR A 245 -11.30 -0.84 -3.34
C THR A 245 -12.59 -0.34 -2.69
N LYS A 246 -12.97 -0.88 -1.54
CA LYS A 246 -14.20 -0.55 -0.81
C LYS A 246 -14.02 0.59 0.21
N ARG A 247 -12.79 1.09 0.41
CA ARG A 247 -12.59 2.27 1.25
C ARG A 247 -13.28 3.49 0.66
N VAL A 248 -13.98 4.26 1.49
CA VAL A 248 -14.73 5.44 1.02
C VAL A 248 -13.83 6.64 0.88
N CYS A 249 -12.92 6.87 1.82
CA CYS A 249 -11.92 7.90 1.66
C CYS A 249 -10.59 7.52 2.32
N TRP A 250 -9.57 8.30 1.98
CA TRP A 250 -8.22 8.23 2.46
C TRP A 250 -7.83 9.58 3.06
N ILE A 251 -7.46 9.60 4.34
CA ILE A 251 -7.07 10.81 5.06
C ILE A 251 -5.56 10.85 5.15
N VAL A 252 -4.96 12.01 4.91
CA VAL A 252 -3.53 12.29 5.11
C VAL A 252 -3.40 13.37 6.17
N ALA A 253 -2.57 13.10 7.18
CA ALA A 253 -2.28 14.04 8.26
C ALA A 253 -0.78 14.04 8.61
N THR A 254 -0.29 15.16 9.15
CA THR A 254 1.09 15.30 9.62
C THR A 254 1.16 15.85 11.04
N GLY A 255 2.31 15.68 11.67
CA GLY A 255 2.66 16.28 12.96
C GLY A 255 4.18 16.35 13.12
N LYS A 256 4.67 17.07 14.13
CA LYS A 256 6.11 17.09 14.47
C LYS A 256 6.55 15.73 15.03
N THR A 257 5.64 15.04 15.71
CA THR A 257 5.86 13.72 16.30
C THR A 257 4.79 12.74 15.83
N ILE A 258 5.02 11.43 16.02
CA ILE A 258 4.02 10.39 15.71
C ILE A 258 2.74 10.58 16.52
N ASN A 259 2.85 11.01 17.78
CA ASN A 259 1.69 11.22 18.63
C ASN A 259 0.85 12.41 18.14
N GLU A 260 1.48 13.51 17.72
CA GLU A 260 0.78 14.65 17.13
C GLU A 260 0.09 14.27 15.82
N ALA A 261 0.81 13.58 14.92
CA ALA A 261 0.25 13.12 13.65
C ALA A 261 -0.97 12.20 13.85
N LYS A 262 -0.87 11.22 14.75
CA LYS A 262 -1.98 10.32 15.11
C LYS A 262 -3.15 11.09 15.73
N LYS A 263 -2.90 12.00 16.67
CA LYS A 263 -3.94 12.84 17.30
C LYS A 263 -4.68 13.68 16.26
N SER A 264 -3.95 14.27 15.31
CA SER A 264 -4.54 15.01 14.18
C SER A 264 -5.40 14.10 13.31
N LEU A 265 -4.88 12.94 12.92
CA LEU A 265 -5.58 11.94 12.11
C LEU A 265 -6.88 11.49 12.77
N ASP A 266 -6.83 11.14 14.07
CA ASP A 266 -8.00 10.67 14.83
C ASP A 266 -9.06 11.76 14.95
N LYS A 267 -8.65 13.03 15.18
CA LYS A 267 -9.55 14.16 15.23
C LYS A 267 -10.22 14.40 13.90
N ILE A 268 -9.46 14.35 12.78
CA ILE A 268 -10.00 14.46 11.43
C ILE A 268 -10.99 13.34 11.15
N LYS A 269 -10.61 12.08 11.44
CA LYS A 269 -11.47 10.90 11.24
C LYS A 269 -12.79 10.99 12.01
N LYS A 270 -12.77 11.45 13.26
CA LYS A 270 -13.97 11.65 14.09
C LYS A 270 -14.85 12.80 13.60
N THR A 271 -14.25 13.81 12.96
CA THR A 271 -14.98 14.99 12.47
C THR A 271 -15.75 14.68 11.18
N ILE A 272 -15.21 13.78 10.36
CA ILE A 272 -15.88 13.35 9.12
C ILE A 272 -16.95 12.33 9.46
N GLN A 273 -18.18 12.64 9.07
CA GLN A 273 -19.34 11.78 9.25
C GLN A 273 -19.82 11.28 7.90
N ILE A 274 -19.74 9.97 7.69
CA ILE A 274 -20.27 9.30 6.50
C ILE A 274 -21.41 8.40 6.97
N LYS A 275 -22.64 8.70 6.51
CA LYS A 275 -23.83 7.91 6.83
C LYS A 275 -24.23 7.06 5.62
N THR A 276 -24.52 5.80 5.88
CA THR A 276 -25.08 4.83 4.92
C THR A 276 -26.47 4.41 5.36
N ILE A 277 -27.32 4.05 4.42
CA ILE A 277 -28.69 3.49 4.59
C ILE A 277 -28.80 2.21 3.78
#